data_0916fa9aeaec46de5a4bbaf7dbc4419a
#
_entry.id   0916fa9aeaec46de5a4bbaf7dbc4419a
#
_cell.length_a   1.000
_cell.length_b   1.000
_cell.length_c   1.000
_cell.angle_alpha   90.00
_cell.angle_beta   90.00
_cell.angle_gamma   90.00
#
_symmetry.space_group_name_H-M   'P 1'
#
loop_
_entity.id
_entity.type
_entity.pdbx_description
1 polymer ?
#
loop_
_entity_poly.entity_id
_entity_poly.type
_entity_poly.pdbx_seq_one_letter_code
_entity_poly.pdbx_strand_id
1 'polypeptide(L)' 'MIKLFKIASEINIGKDAIVEFLQGKGFDVQNKPTTNLTDDMVNLVL' A
#
# COMPACT_ATOMS: atom_id res chain seq x y z
N MET A 1 6.64 9.83 1.32
CA MET A 1 6.46 8.39 1.09
C MET A 1 6.27 7.68 2.42
N ILE A 2 5.38 6.73 2.45
CA ILE A 2 5.04 6.00 3.68
C ILE A 2 5.25 4.51 3.40
N LYS A 3 5.78 3.80 4.39
CA LYS A 3 5.99 2.36 4.25
C LYS A 3 4.66 1.62 4.26
N LEU A 4 4.59 0.57 3.46
CA LEU A 4 3.38 -0.22 3.29
C LEU A 4 2.82 -0.72 4.64
N PHE A 5 3.68 -1.26 5.49
CA PHE A 5 3.19 -1.84 6.75
C PHE A 5 2.63 -0.75 7.68
N LYS A 6 3.12 0.48 7.56
CA LYS A 6 2.61 1.57 8.39
C LYS A 6 1.18 1.93 8.00
N ILE A 7 0.91 2.01 6.69
CA ILE A 7 -0.44 2.26 6.21
C ILE A 7 -1.37 1.11 6.60
N ALA A 8 -0.91 -0.12 6.43
CA ALA A 8 -1.70 -1.29 6.79
C ALA A 8 -2.11 -1.25 8.27
N SER A 9 -1.19 -0.85 9.13
CA SER A 9 -1.48 -0.74 10.56
C SER A 9 -2.49 0.38 10.85
N GLU A 10 -2.35 1.53 10.19
CA GLU A 10 -3.22 2.67 10.45
C GLU A 10 -4.65 2.45 10.01
N ILE A 11 -4.85 1.79 8.88
CA ILE A 11 -6.21 1.53 8.39
C ILE A 11 -6.72 0.14 8.78
N ASN A 12 -5.91 -0.62 9.52
CA ASN A 12 -6.27 -1.94 10.02
C ASN A 12 -6.66 -2.91 8.91
N ILE A 13 -5.90 -2.89 7.82
CA ILE A 13 -6.09 -3.79 6.69
C ILE A 13 -4.76 -4.48 6.42
N GLY A 14 -4.80 -5.78 6.11
CA GLY A 14 -3.59 -6.52 5.80
C GLY A 14 -2.86 -5.96 4.59
N LYS A 15 -1.52 -5.99 4.63
CA LYS A 15 -0.72 -5.45 3.54
C LYS A 15 -0.99 -6.14 2.21
N ASP A 16 -1.34 -7.42 2.24
CA ASP A 16 -1.62 -8.16 1.01
C ASP A 16 -2.82 -7.56 0.26
N ALA A 17 -3.84 -7.16 0.99
CA ALA A 17 -5.02 -6.55 0.39
C ALA A 17 -4.67 -5.19 -0.23
N ILE A 18 -3.81 -4.43 0.43
CA ILE A 18 -3.36 -3.13 -0.10
C ILE A 18 -2.57 -3.33 -1.38
N VAL A 19 -1.66 -4.30 -1.40
CA VAL A 19 -0.85 -4.58 -2.58
C VAL A 19 -1.74 -5.00 -3.75
N GLU A 20 -2.69 -5.89 -3.51
CA GLU A 20 -3.61 -6.33 -4.57
C GLU A 20 -4.42 -5.16 -5.12
N PHE A 21 -4.90 -4.30 -4.24
CA PHE A 21 -5.67 -3.13 -4.66
C PHE A 21 -4.83 -2.22 -5.57
N LEU A 22 -3.61 -1.92 -5.15
CA LEU A 22 -2.75 -1.01 -5.91
C LEU A 22 -2.31 -1.63 -7.23
N GLN A 23 -2.00 -2.93 -7.24
CA GLN A 23 -1.64 -3.61 -8.47
C GLN A 23 -2.81 -3.61 -9.45
N GLY A 24 -4.02 -3.75 -8.95
CA GLY A 24 -5.21 -3.66 -9.78
C GLY A 24 -5.43 -2.28 -10.37
N LYS A 25 -4.85 -1.25 -9.76
CA LYS A 25 -4.92 0.12 -10.28
C LYS A 25 -3.77 0.44 -11.24
N GLY A 26 -2.88 -0.51 -11.48
CA GLY A 26 -1.78 -0.31 -12.41
C GLY A 26 -0.46 0.09 -11.78
N PHE A 27 -0.38 0.10 -10.46
CA PHE A 27 0.88 0.40 -9.77
C PHE A 27 1.74 -0.85 -9.62
N ASP A 28 3.05 -0.67 -9.76
CA ASP A 28 4.01 -1.75 -9.59
C ASP A 28 4.46 -1.80 -8.13
N VAL A 29 3.66 -2.42 -7.29
CA VAL A 29 3.90 -2.50 -5.85
C VAL A 29 4.32 -3.92 -5.49
N GLN A 30 5.39 -4.03 -4.71
CA GLN A 30 5.86 -5.33 -4.22
C GLN A 30 5.23 -5.64 -2.86
N ASN A 31 4.93 -6.91 -2.64
CA ASN A 31 4.33 -7.36 -1.37
C ASN A 31 5.42 -7.57 -0.32
N LYS A 32 5.98 -6.48 0.15
CA LYS A 32 6.99 -6.48 1.19
C LYS A 32 6.66 -5.41 2.22
N PRO A 33 6.89 -5.68 3.51
CA PRO A 33 6.57 -4.69 4.55
C PRO A 33 7.37 -3.40 4.42
N THR A 34 8.55 -3.47 3.78
CA THR A 34 9.40 -2.30 3.60
C THR A 34 9.11 -1.53 2.31
N THR A 35 8.15 -1.97 1.51
CA THR A 35 7.77 -1.27 0.29
C THR A 35 7.29 0.14 0.64
N ASN A 36 7.80 1.14 -0.09
CA ASN A 36 7.37 2.53 0.09
C ASN A 36 6.23 2.86 -0.86
N LEU A 37 5.23 3.55 -0.36
CA LEU A 37 4.10 4.01 -1.16
C LEU A 37 4.24 5.51 -1.40
N THR A 38 3.94 5.93 -2.63
CA THR A 38 3.90 7.36 -2.95
C THR A 38 2.62 7.99 -2.38
N ASP A 39 2.59 9.32 -2.36
CA ASP A 39 1.41 10.02 -1.88
C ASP A 39 0.17 9.66 -2.69
N ASP A 40 0.32 9.47 -4.00
CA ASP A 40 -0.80 9.06 -4.85
C ASP A 40 -1.34 7.70 -4.45
N MET A 41 -0.46 6.76 -4.17
CA MET A 41 -0.86 5.43 -3.72
C MET A 41 -1.56 5.49 -2.37
N VAL A 42 -1.03 6.28 -1.46
CA VAL A 42 -1.64 6.45 -0.13
C VAL A 42 -3.04 7.03 -0.24
N ASN A 43 -3.21 8.03 -1.08
CA ASN A 43 -4.52 8.66 -1.29
C ASN A 43 -5.54 7.68 -1.86
N LEU A 44 -5.12 6.77 -2.73
CA LEU A 44 -6.01 5.77 -3.29
C LEU A 44 -6.43 4.73 -2.23
N VAL A 45 -5.53 4.39 -1.33
CA VAL A 45 -5.80 3.41 -0.29
C VAL A 45 -6.72 4.01 0.78
N LEU A 46 -6.53 5.26 1.11
CA LEU A 46 -7.36 5.93 2.08
C LEU A 46 -8.69 6.32 1.45
#